data_a659de0e6a47e6b90bc1e21196451f0d
#
_entry.id   a659de0e6a47e6b90bc1e21196451f0d
#
_cell.length_a   1.000
_cell.length_b   1.000
_cell.length_c   1.000
_cell.angle_alpha   90.00
_cell.angle_beta   90.00
_cell.angle_gamma   90.00
#
_symmetry.space_group_name_H-M   'P 1'
#
loop_
_entity.id
_entity.type
_entity.pdbx_description
1 polymer ?
#
loop_
_entity_poly.entity_id
_entity_poly.type
_entity_poly.pdbx_seq_one_letter_code
_entity_poly.pdbx_strand_id
1 'polypeptide(L)'
;EGLNFQATKINIKNNILTITLNRPEKKNALNNVMVNELNYAFAYAKQEREIRVVVIDAEGDIFCAGADLRRAKEESNVPKIEGADDISFSLRRLHKPVICKIQGSVLAGALLLVTNATHAIAVDSAKFSAPEIHRGLWPFMVMAGLFRVMPKRAGLDFIMRGQPIDANKAETWGLINESVAANELDKRVSELAEELASLAPGTMQFGLEAYEKQDAL
;
A
#
# COMPACT_ATOMS: atom_id res chain seq x y z
N GLU A 1 -10.54 -18.20 -12.12
CA GLU A 1 -10.59 -19.51 -11.44
C GLU A 1 -9.26 -20.23 -11.69
N GLY A 2 -8.58 -20.73 -10.63
CA GLY A 2 -7.39 -21.59 -10.73
C GLY A 2 -6.04 -20.97 -10.40
N LEU A 3 -5.93 -19.67 -10.15
CA LEU A 3 -4.66 -19.09 -9.69
C LEU A 3 -4.46 -19.33 -8.18
N ASN A 4 -3.31 -19.85 -7.83
CA ASN A 4 -2.96 -20.12 -6.44
C ASN A 4 -2.02 -19.01 -5.93
N PHE A 5 -2.59 -18.04 -5.22
CA PHE A 5 -1.86 -17.02 -4.49
C PHE A 5 -1.24 -17.61 -3.23
N GLN A 6 0.05 -17.41 -3.02
CA GLN A 6 0.85 -18.01 -1.96
C GLN A 6 1.14 -17.01 -0.82
N ALA A 7 1.36 -15.76 -1.18
CA ALA A 7 1.77 -14.68 -0.27
C ALA A 7 0.68 -13.63 -0.03
N THR A 8 -0.41 -13.69 -0.80
CA THR A 8 -1.57 -12.81 -0.64
C THR A 8 -2.88 -13.61 -0.67
N LYS A 9 -3.95 -13.03 -0.16
CA LYS A 9 -5.33 -13.51 -0.33
C LYS A 9 -6.11 -12.48 -1.12
N ILE A 10 -7.01 -12.93 -1.98
CA ILE A 10 -7.82 -12.08 -2.84
C ILE A 10 -9.30 -12.31 -2.53
N ASN A 11 -10.03 -11.24 -2.30
CA ASN A 11 -11.47 -11.27 -2.14
C ASN A 11 -12.12 -10.14 -2.93
N ILE A 12 -13.21 -10.44 -3.64
CA ILE A 12 -13.99 -9.44 -4.40
C ILE A 12 -15.42 -9.47 -3.87
N LYS A 13 -15.87 -8.32 -3.38
CA LYS A 13 -17.23 -8.15 -2.89
C LYS A 13 -17.69 -6.71 -3.12
N ASN A 14 -18.91 -6.52 -3.61
CA ASN A 14 -19.52 -5.19 -3.76
C ASN A 14 -18.64 -4.19 -4.56
N ASN A 15 -18.03 -4.64 -5.67
CA ASN A 15 -17.11 -3.83 -6.50
C ASN A 15 -15.81 -3.41 -5.80
N ILE A 16 -15.48 -4.01 -4.65
CA ILE A 16 -14.28 -3.79 -3.88
C ILE A 16 -13.41 -5.05 -3.97
N LEU A 17 -12.17 -4.87 -4.43
CA LEU A 17 -11.13 -5.89 -4.38
C LEU A 17 -10.33 -5.70 -3.10
N THR A 18 -10.32 -6.69 -2.23
CA THR A 18 -9.44 -6.72 -1.06
C THR A 18 -8.25 -7.64 -1.34
N ILE A 19 -7.05 -7.10 -1.16
CA ILE A 19 -5.78 -7.81 -1.27
C ILE A 19 -5.17 -7.87 0.12
N THR A 20 -5.14 -9.05 0.72
CA THR A 20 -4.61 -9.26 2.07
C THR A 20 -3.18 -9.79 1.99
N LEU A 21 -2.21 -9.06 2.55
CA LEU A 21 -0.84 -9.55 2.72
C LEU A 21 -0.86 -10.73 3.69
N ASN A 22 -0.37 -11.90 3.29
CA ASN A 22 -0.57 -13.15 4.02
C ASN A 22 0.73 -13.92 4.23
N ARG A 23 1.70 -13.27 4.84
CA ARG A 23 2.96 -13.86 5.35
C ARG A 23 3.21 -13.38 6.80
N PRO A 24 2.25 -13.54 7.74
CA PRO A 24 2.36 -12.97 9.09
C PRO A 24 3.59 -13.51 9.85
N GLU A 25 3.97 -14.75 9.64
CA GLU A 25 5.18 -15.38 10.21
C GLU A 25 6.49 -14.72 9.76
N LYS A 26 6.44 -13.95 8.65
CA LYS A 26 7.54 -13.11 8.13
C LYS A 26 7.22 -11.63 8.24
N LYS A 27 6.26 -11.25 9.11
CA LYS A 27 5.80 -9.87 9.29
C LYS A 27 5.39 -9.21 7.96
N ASN A 28 4.82 -10.00 7.06
CA ASN A 28 4.39 -9.59 5.71
C ASN A 28 5.50 -8.92 4.88
N ALA A 29 6.76 -9.33 5.09
CA ALA A 29 7.87 -8.81 4.30
C ALA A 29 7.70 -9.14 2.81
N LEU A 30 7.96 -8.13 1.97
CA LEU A 30 7.79 -8.17 0.51
C LEU A 30 8.91 -9.02 -0.12
N ASN A 31 8.61 -10.26 -0.46
CA ASN A 31 9.46 -11.10 -1.30
C ASN A 31 9.01 -11.02 -2.77
N ASN A 32 9.74 -11.68 -3.67
CA ASN A 32 9.43 -11.67 -5.10
C ASN A 32 8.04 -12.25 -5.41
N VAL A 33 7.60 -13.25 -4.64
CA VAL A 33 6.27 -13.85 -4.80
C VAL A 33 5.18 -12.83 -4.49
N MET A 34 5.24 -12.18 -3.32
CA MET A 34 4.26 -11.18 -2.91
C MET A 34 4.23 -9.99 -3.87
N VAL A 35 5.41 -9.49 -4.29
CA VAL A 35 5.48 -8.38 -5.27
C VAL A 35 4.84 -8.77 -6.60
N ASN A 36 5.08 -9.99 -7.10
CA ASN A 36 4.46 -10.47 -8.32
C ASN A 36 2.95 -10.61 -8.19
N GLU A 37 2.47 -11.16 -7.08
CA GLU A 37 1.05 -11.32 -6.80
C GLU A 37 0.33 -9.97 -6.67
N LEU A 38 0.93 -8.99 -6.00
CA LEU A 38 0.42 -7.63 -5.92
C LEU A 38 0.31 -6.99 -7.30
N ASN A 39 1.38 -7.05 -8.10
CA ASN A 39 1.37 -6.51 -9.47
C ASN A 39 0.30 -7.17 -10.34
N TYR A 40 0.13 -8.48 -10.21
CA TYR A 40 -0.92 -9.20 -10.93
C TYR A 40 -2.32 -8.73 -10.48
N ALA A 41 -2.56 -8.62 -9.18
CA ALA A 41 -3.83 -8.16 -8.64
C ALA A 41 -4.15 -6.71 -9.06
N PHE A 42 -3.15 -5.83 -9.11
CA PHE A 42 -3.32 -4.45 -9.59
C PHE A 42 -3.62 -4.41 -11.10
N ALA A 43 -2.92 -5.22 -11.91
CA ALA A 43 -3.19 -5.31 -13.34
C ALA A 43 -4.60 -5.85 -13.61
N TYR A 44 -5.02 -6.88 -12.88
CA TYR A 44 -6.38 -7.41 -12.92
C TYR A 44 -7.40 -6.34 -12.52
N ALA A 45 -7.20 -5.68 -11.39
CA ALA A 45 -8.10 -4.62 -10.93
C ALA A 45 -8.22 -3.46 -11.94
N LYS A 46 -7.12 -3.14 -12.65
CA LYS A 46 -7.12 -2.09 -13.68
C LYS A 46 -8.02 -2.45 -14.87
N GLN A 47 -7.99 -3.70 -15.31
CA GLN A 47 -8.73 -4.18 -16.48
C GLN A 47 -10.20 -4.47 -16.15
N GLU A 48 -10.49 -4.93 -14.94
CA GLU A 48 -11.80 -5.37 -14.53
C GLU A 48 -12.71 -4.17 -14.16
N ARG A 49 -13.71 -3.90 -15.00
CA ARG A 49 -14.63 -2.75 -14.84
C ARG A 49 -15.49 -2.81 -13.58
N GLU A 50 -15.80 -4.02 -13.14
CA GLU A 50 -16.62 -4.24 -11.93
C GLU A 50 -15.87 -3.89 -10.65
N ILE A 51 -14.53 -3.87 -10.65
CA ILE A 51 -13.74 -3.40 -9.53
C ILE A 51 -13.64 -1.88 -9.58
N ARG A 52 -14.13 -1.22 -8.53
CA ARG A 52 -14.15 0.24 -8.39
C ARG A 52 -13.17 0.77 -7.36
N VAL A 53 -12.88 -0.02 -6.33
CA VAL A 53 -11.97 0.32 -5.23
C VAL A 53 -11.09 -0.89 -4.92
N VAL A 54 -9.85 -0.65 -4.53
CA VAL A 54 -8.93 -1.65 -4.00
C VAL A 54 -8.64 -1.35 -2.54
N VAL A 55 -8.75 -2.35 -1.68
CA VAL A 55 -8.30 -2.30 -0.28
C VAL A 55 -7.09 -3.20 -0.13
N ILE A 56 -6.04 -2.69 0.48
CA ILE A 56 -4.86 -3.48 0.86
C ILE A 56 -4.86 -3.58 2.38
N ASP A 57 -4.99 -4.80 2.89
CA ASP A 57 -4.89 -5.11 4.31
C ASP A 57 -3.85 -6.21 4.56
N ALA A 58 -3.70 -6.66 5.80
CA ALA A 58 -2.69 -7.64 6.13
C ALA A 58 -3.11 -8.54 7.30
N GLU A 59 -2.67 -9.79 7.29
CA GLU A 59 -2.81 -10.72 8.40
C GLU A 59 -1.76 -10.46 9.50
N GLY A 60 -2.14 -10.72 10.75
CA GLY A 60 -1.25 -10.61 11.92
C GLY A 60 -1.07 -9.18 12.43
N ASP A 61 -0.09 -8.99 13.32
CA ASP A 61 0.08 -7.76 14.11
C ASP A 61 0.88 -6.65 13.41
N ILE A 62 1.52 -6.98 12.29
CA ILE A 62 2.35 -6.05 11.51
C ILE A 62 1.74 -5.92 10.11
N PHE A 63 1.50 -4.69 9.66
CA PHE A 63 1.02 -4.48 8.29
C PHE A 63 2.05 -5.00 7.29
N CYS A 64 3.27 -4.46 7.33
CA CYS A 64 4.37 -4.96 6.51
C CYS A 64 5.72 -4.46 7.03
N ALA A 65 6.72 -5.34 7.05
CA ALA A 65 8.08 -5.03 7.52
C ALA A 65 9.04 -4.55 6.42
N GLY A 66 8.53 -4.28 5.20
CA GLY A 66 9.36 -3.85 4.07
C GLY A 66 9.93 -5.01 3.26
N ALA A 67 11.02 -4.79 2.52
CA ALA A 67 11.60 -5.79 1.64
C ALA A 67 12.15 -7.01 2.42
N ASP A 68 11.86 -8.21 1.94
CA ASP A 68 12.48 -9.44 2.43
C ASP A 68 13.93 -9.51 1.92
N LEU A 69 14.89 -9.26 2.80
CA LEU A 69 16.31 -9.22 2.45
C LEU A 69 16.92 -10.62 2.22
N ARG A 70 16.18 -11.67 2.51
CA ARG A 70 16.62 -13.04 2.23
C ARG A 70 16.44 -13.32 0.73
N ARG A 71 17.51 -13.64 0.07
CA ARG A 71 17.51 -14.00 -1.36
C ARG A 71 17.03 -15.44 -1.57
N ALA A 72 15.81 -15.76 -1.17
CA ALA A 72 15.19 -17.01 -1.52
C ALA A 72 14.75 -16.96 -2.99
N LYS A 73 15.12 -17.98 -3.77
CA LYS A 73 14.59 -18.18 -5.13
C LYS A 73 13.19 -18.81 -5.02
N GLU A 74 12.24 -18.03 -4.54
CA GLU A 74 10.84 -18.44 -4.54
C GLU A 74 10.22 -17.95 -5.84
N GLU A 75 9.54 -18.85 -6.55
CA GLU A 75 8.80 -18.53 -7.77
C GLU A 75 7.32 -18.43 -7.46
N SER A 76 6.69 -17.42 -8.01
CA SER A 76 5.24 -17.24 -7.91
C SER A 76 4.50 -18.17 -8.86
N ASN A 77 3.39 -18.74 -8.41
CA ASN A 77 2.46 -19.49 -9.26
C ASN A 77 1.56 -18.59 -10.10
N VAL A 78 1.64 -17.29 -9.88
CA VAL A 78 0.88 -16.28 -10.61
C VAL A 78 1.74 -15.74 -11.76
N PRO A 79 1.19 -15.60 -12.99
CA PRO A 79 1.94 -15.08 -14.13
C PRO A 79 2.55 -13.71 -13.85
N LYS A 80 3.76 -13.48 -14.36
CA LYS A 80 4.36 -12.14 -14.30
C LYS A 80 3.65 -11.20 -15.27
N ILE A 81 3.46 -9.97 -14.83
CA ILE A 81 2.97 -8.90 -15.70
C ILE A 81 4.18 -8.20 -16.30
N GLU A 82 4.26 -8.18 -17.63
CA GLU A 82 5.33 -7.51 -18.36
C GLU A 82 5.34 -6.01 -18.04
N GLY A 83 6.52 -5.48 -17.71
CA GLY A 83 6.70 -4.07 -17.34
C GLY A 83 6.19 -3.67 -15.94
N ALA A 84 5.79 -4.65 -15.10
CA ALA A 84 5.36 -4.42 -13.72
C ALA A 84 6.45 -4.82 -12.73
N ASP A 85 7.63 -4.21 -12.83
CA ASP A 85 8.77 -4.52 -11.94
C ASP A 85 8.72 -3.74 -10.62
N ASP A 86 7.90 -2.69 -10.52
CA ASP A 86 7.78 -1.82 -9.35
C ASP A 86 6.31 -1.65 -8.93
N ILE A 87 6.02 -2.07 -7.69
CA ILE A 87 4.66 -1.95 -7.10
C ILE A 87 4.18 -0.51 -7.01
N SER A 88 5.08 0.47 -6.87
CA SER A 88 4.73 1.89 -6.81
C SER A 88 4.12 2.37 -8.13
N PHE A 89 4.73 1.99 -9.25
CA PHE A 89 4.19 2.30 -10.58
C PHE A 89 2.87 1.58 -10.84
N SER A 90 2.79 0.30 -10.46
CA SER A 90 1.56 -0.47 -10.62
C SER A 90 0.39 0.14 -9.86
N LEU A 91 0.62 0.59 -8.61
CA LEU A 91 -0.39 1.29 -7.81
C LEU A 91 -0.81 2.63 -8.42
N ARG A 92 0.14 3.46 -8.79
CA ARG A 92 -0.13 4.79 -9.37
C ARG A 92 -0.89 4.72 -10.69
N ARG A 93 -0.57 3.72 -11.53
CA ARG A 93 -1.18 3.50 -12.84
C ARG A 93 -2.46 2.68 -12.81
N LEU A 94 -2.90 2.30 -11.63
CA LEU A 94 -4.17 1.60 -11.43
C LEU A 94 -5.37 2.49 -11.81
N HIS A 95 -5.28 3.79 -11.52
CA HIS A 95 -6.31 4.81 -11.74
C HIS A 95 -7.67 4.46 -11.11
N LYS A 96 -7.60 3.77 -9.98
CA LYS A 96 -8.75 3.49 -9.10
C LYS A 96 -8.36 3.84 -7.66
N PRO A 97 -9.32 4.22 -6.80
CA PRO A 97 -9.03 4.43 -5.39
C PRO A 97 -8.40 3.19 -4.76
N VAL A 98 -7.33 3.40 -4.00
CA VAL A 98 -6.65 2.38 -3.21
C VAL A 98 -6.63 2.83 -1.76
N ILE A 99 -7.09 1.98 -0.87
CA ILE A 99 -7.13 2.24 0.58
C ILE A 99 -6.20 1.24 1.26
N CYS A 100 -5.18 1.73 1.98
CA CYS A 100 -4.42 0.91 2.91
C CYS A 100 -5.15 0.85 4.26
N LYS A 101 -5.56 -0.36 4.68
CA LYS A 101 -6.11 -0.66 5.99
C LYS A 101 -4.99 -1.17 6.89
N ILE A 102 -4.50 -0.31 7.78
CA ILE A 102 -3.25 -0.51 8.49
C ILE A 102 -3.55 -0.90 9.95
N GLN A 103 -3.55 -2.22 10.23
CA GLN A 103 -3.79 -2.76 11.56
C GLN A 103 -2.54 -2.82 12.45
N GLY A 104 -1.38 -2.45 11.93
CA GLY A 104 -0.12 -2.54 12.67
C GLY A 104 1.01 -1.76 12.00
N SER A 105 2.24 -1.96 12.44
CA SER A 105 3.37 -1.15 12.00
C SER A 105 3.72 -1.31 10.52
N VAL A 106 4.21 -0.20 9.93
CA VAL A 106 4.67 -0.08 8.53
C VAL A 106 6.14 0.30 8.52
N LEU A 107 7.00 -0.53 7.97
CA LEU A 107 8.45 -0.35 8.05
C LEU A 107 9.10 -0.36 6.66
N ALA A 108 10.08 0.53 6.46
CA ALA A 108 10.97 0.53 5.29
C ALA A 108 10.19 0.51 3.96
N GLY A 109 10.51 -0.43 3.06
CA GLY A 109 9.86 -0.59 1.76
C GLY A 109 8.33 -0.80 1.79
N ALA A 110 7.74 -1.13 2.94
CA ALA A 110 6.28 -1.16 3.10
C ALA A 110 5.62 0.21 2.89
N LEU A 111 6.36 1.29 3.13
CA LEU A 111 5.92 2.66 2.88
C LEU A 111 5.59 2.91 1.40
N LEU A 112 6.12 2.10 0.48
CA LEU A 112 5.76 2.18 -0.95
C LEU A 112 4.27 1.89 -1.19
N LEU A 113 3.67 0.99 -0.42
CA LEU A 113 2.22 0.72 -0.51
C LEU A 113 1.44 1.93 0.01
N VAL A 114 1.80 2.44 1.17
CA VAL A 114 1.09 3.53 1.85
C VAL A 114 1.18 4.85 1.08
N THR A 115 2.38 5.21 0.61
CA THR A 115 2.62 6.50 -0.06
C THR A 115 2.11 6.56 -1.51
N ASN A 116 1.81 5.41 -2.12
CA ASN A 116 1.25 5.34 -3.47
C ASN A 116 -0.23 4.93 -3.48
N ALA A 117 -0.82 4.61 -2.33
CA ALA A 117 -2.26 4.50 -2.16
C ALA A 117 -2.93 5.89 -2.18
N THR A 118 -4.21 5.96 -2.53
CA THR A 118 -4.98 7.21 -2.48
C THR A 118 -5.40 7.55 -1.05
N HIS A 119 -5.59 6.53 -0.22
CA HIS A 119 -5.97 6.68 1.18
C HIS A 119 -5.21 5.68 2.05
N ALA A 120 -4.96 6.08 3.28
CA ALA A 120 -4.40 5.22 4.31
C ALA A 120 -5.06 5.51 5.65
N ILE A 121 -5.64 4.48 6.27
CA ILE A 121 -6.27 4.55 7.60
C ILE A 121 -5.55 3.56 8.50
N ALA A 122 -5.10 4.00 9.66
CA ALA A 122 -4.32 3.17 10.57
C ALA A 122 -4.94 3.09 11.97
N VAL A 123 -4.64 2.01 12.68
CA VAL A 123 -4.90 1.97 14.12
C VAL A 123 -3.97 2.96 14.84
N ASP A 124 -4.43 3.54 15.94
CA ASP A 124 -3.70 4.50 16.77
C ASP A 124 -2.39 3.95 17.34
N SER A 125 -2.33 2.63 17.55
CA SER A 125 -1.14 1.91 18.01
C SER A 125 -0.07 1.68 16.93
N ALA A 126 -0.38 1.91 15.64
CA ALA A 126 0.56 1.67 14.55
C ALA A 126 1.78 2.59 14.63
N LYS A 127 2.93 2.06 14.19
CA LYS A 127 4.18 2.82 14.06
C LYS A 127 4.66 2.79 12.63
N PHE A 128 5.23 3.90 12.17
CA PHE A 128 5.77 4.07 10.83
C PHE A 128 7.26 4.40 10.93
N SER A 129 8.11 3.76 10.13
CA SER A 129 9.55 4.02 10.18
C SER A 129 10.22 3.71 8.85
N ALA A 130 11.20 4.56 8.49
CA ALA A 130 12.15 4.35 7.40
C ALA A 130 13.56 4.18 7.99
N PRO A 131 13.89 2.99 8.55
CA PRO A 131 15.09 2.80 9.38
C PRO A 131 16.36 2.56 8.57
N GLU A 132 16.34 2.71 7.24
CA GLU A 132 17.44 2.40 6.34
C GLU A 132 18.73 3.13 6.69
N ILE A 133 18.63 4.38 7.16
CA ILE A 133 19.79 5.20 7.56
C ILE A 133 20.63 4.54 8.66
N HIS A 134 20.03 3.80 9.58
CA HIS A 134 20.74 3.07 10.64
C HIS A 134 21.56 1.89 10.11
N ARG A 135 21.36 1.53 8.84
CA ARG A 135 22.14 0.50 8.13
C ARG A 135 23.06 1.08 7.06
N GLY A 136 23.25 2.40 7.08
CA GLY A 136 24.08 3.11 6.10
C GLY A 136 23.44 3.18 4.70
N LEU A 137 22.10 3.03 4.60
CA LEU A 137 21.37 3.10 3.35
C LEU A 137 20.48 4.34 3.31
N TRP A 138 20.26 4.86 2.11
CA TRP A 138 19.26 5.91 1.88
C TRP A 138 18.03 5.33 1.20
N PRO A 139 16.79 5.60 1.69
CA PRO A 139 15.58 4.99 1.16
C PRO A 139 15.07 5.73 -0.11
N PHE A 140 15.82 5.66 -1.22
CA PHE A 140 15.54 6.43 -2.44
C PHE A 140 14.11 6.23 -2.98
N MET A 141 13.65 4.99 -3.06
CA MET A 141 12.32 4.68 -3.58
C MET A 141 11.22 5.18 -2.64
N VAL A 142 11.39 4.95 -1.33
CA VAL A 142 10.46 5.40 -0.29
C VAL A 142 10.41 6.93 -0.24
N MET A 143 11.55 7.59 -0.35
CA MET A 143 11.66 9.06 -0.39
C MET A 143 10.79 9.67 -1.48
N ALA A 144 10.78 9.10 -2.68
CA ALA A 144 9.99 9.60 -3.79
C ALA A 144 8.48 9.60 -3.49
N GLY A 145 7.99 8.54 -2.83
CA GLY A 145 6.60 8.45 -2.37
C GLY A 145 6.31 9.41 -1.20
N LEU A 146 7.21 9.47 -0.22
CA LEU A 146 7.02 10.33 0.97
C LEU A 146 6.84 11.80 0.60
N PHE A 147 7.61 12.33 -0.35
CA PHE A 147 7.53 13.73 -0.75
C PHE A 147 6.29 14.10 -1.57
N ARG A 148 5.49 13.12 -1.97
CA ARG A 148 4.16 13.34 -2.56
C ARG A 148 3.09 13.55 -1.51
N VAL A 149 3.22 12.92 -0.33
CA VAL A 149 2.18 12.91 0.70
C VAL A 149 2.55 13.73 1.93
N MET A 150 3.84 13.96 2.19
CA MET A 150 4.32 14.68 3.37
C MET A 150 4.94 16.02 2.99
N PRO A 151 4.85 17.05 3.88
CA PRO A 151 5.67 18.24 3.75
C PRO A 151 7.16 17.86 3.70
N LYS A 152 7.91 18.49 2.80
CA LYS A 152 9.33 18.14 2.53
C LYS A 152 10.20 18.06 3.79
N ARG A 153 10.04 19.00 4.73
CA ARG A 153 10.80 18.99 5.98
C ARG A 153 10.45 17.80 6.87
N ALA A 154 9.17 17.45 6.97
CA ALA A 154 8.73 16.30 7.75
C ALA A 154 9.25 15.00 7.12
N GLY A 155 9.15 14.85 5.80
CA GLY A 155 9.70 13.70 5.08
C GLY A 155 11.22 13.57 5.24
N LEU A 156 11.98 14.68 5.15
CA LEU A 156 13.43 14.68 5.39
C LEU A 156 13.77 14.30 6.83
N ASP A 157 13.10 14.88 7.83
CA ASP A 157 13.31 14.53 9.25
C ASP A 157 13.06 13.03 9.48
N PHE A 158 11.97 12.51 8.90
CA PHE A 158 11.58 11.10 9.02
C PHE A 158 12.66 10.14 8.49
N ILE A 159 13.16 10.36 7.27
CA ILE A 159 14.17 9.48 6.67
C ILE A 159 15.59 9.71 7.23
N MET A 160 15.96 10.95 7.55
CA MET A 160 17.30 11.27 8.08
C MET A 160 17.51 10.74 9.49
N ARG A 161 16.46 10.70 10.30
CA ARG A 161 16.51 10.17 11.66
C ARG A 161 16.23 8.68 11.73
N GLY A 162 15.42 8.15 10.80
CA GLY A 162 15.02 6.74 10.75
C GLY A 162 14.26 6.27 12.00
N GLN A 163 13.81 7.21 12.84
CA GLN A 163 13.08 6.91 14.07
C GLN A 163 11.61 6.64 13.77
N PRO A 164 10.98 5.70 14.49
CA PRO A 164 9.54 5.47 14.32
C PRO A 164 8.74 6.68 14.78
N ILE A 165 7.68 6.99 14.03
CA ILE A 165 6.63 7.93 14.42
C ILE A 165 5.35 7.15 14.73
N ASP A 166 4.50 7.67 15.61
CA ASP A 166 3.17 7.11 15.89
C ASP A 166 2.13 7.52 14.84
N ALA A 167 0.95 6.92 14.93
CA ALA A 167 -0.12 7.14 13.97
C ALA A 167 -0.63 8.60 13.98
N ASN A 168 -0.72 9.23 15.16
CA ASN A 168 -1.12 10.64 15.27
C ASN A 168 -0.15 11.58 14.56
N LYS A 169 1.15 11.32 14.70
CA LYS A 169 2.18 12.10 14.00
C LYS A 169 2.17 11.82 12.50
N ALA A 170 1.95 10.56 12.10
CA ALA A 170 1.81 10.17 10.70
C ALA A 170 0.63 10.88 10.03
N GLU A 171 -0.52 10.99 10.72
CA GLU A 171 -1.68 11.76 10.28
C GLU A 171 -1.36 13.26 10.20
N THR A 172 -0.80 13.85 11.26
CA THR A 172 -0.41 15.27 11.27
C THR A 172 0.57 15.63 10.14
N TRP A 173 1.43 14.70 9.76
CA TRP A 173 2.41 14.89 8.69
C TRP A 173 1.89 14.50 7.30
N GLY A 174 0.66 14.03 7.19
CA GLY A 174 0.01 13.67 5.92
C GLY A 174 0.46 12.32 5.34
N LEU A 175 1.18 11.49 6.12
CA LEU A 175 1.55 10.15 5.70
C LEU A 175 0.34 9.22 5.61
N ILE A 176 -0.63 9.42 6.51
CA ILE A 176 -1.93 8.74 6.51
C ILE A 176 -3.05 9.77 6.59
N ASN A 177 -4.26 9.38 6.20
CA ASN A 177 -5.44 10.24 6.24
C ASN A 177 -6.06 10.29 7.63
N GLU A 178 -6.04 9.17 8.36
CA GLU A 178 -6.79 9.04 9.60
C GLU A 178 -6.17 7.99 10.52
N SER A 179 -6.15 8.28 11.81
CA SER A 179 -5.79 7.38 12.91
C SER A 179 -7.02 7.07 13.74
N VAL A 180 -7.35 5.79 13.92
CA VAL A 180 -8.57 5.35 14.60
C VAL A 180 -8.27 4.30 15.67
N ALA A 181 -9.19 4.11 16.60
CA ALA A 181 -9.13 3.01 17.54
C ALA A 181 -9.20 1.64 16.80
N ALA A 182 -8.55 0.63 17.33
CA ALA A 182 -8.46 -0.67 16.67
C ALA A 182 -9.82 -1.31 16.33
N ASN A 183 -10.81 -1.13 17.20
CA ASN A 183 -12.18 -1.63 16.98
C ASN A 183 -12.98 -0.83 15.93
N GLU A 184 -12.50 0.33 15.49
CA GLU A 184 -13.16 1.17 14.49
C GLU A 184 -12.55 1.01 13.08
N LEU A 185 -11.35 0.42 12.96
CA LEU A 185 -10.61 0.35 11.70
C LEU A 185 -11.42 -0.32 10.58
N ASP A 186 -11.98 -1.50 10.83
CA ASP A 186 -12.76 -2.24 9.83
C ASP A 186 -13.97 -1.46 9.35
N LYS A 187 -14.72 -0.89 10.29
CA LYS A 187 -15.90 -0.09 10.00
C LYS A 187 -15.54 1.13 9.15
N ARG A 188 -14.50 1.87 9.58
CA ARG A 188 -14.10 3.12 8.91
C ARG A 188 -13.60 2.88 7.49
N VAL A 189 -12.82 1.82 7.28
CA VAL A 189 -12.34 1.44 5.94
C VAL A 189 -13.49 0.96 5.06
N SER A 190 -14.43 0.17 5.59
CA SER A 190 -15.61 -0.29 4.84
C SER A 190 -16.48 0.88 4.39
N GLU A 191 -16.79 1.81 5.28
CA GLU A 191 -17.57 3.01 4.97
C GLU A 191 -16.92 3.82 3.84
N LEU A 192 -15.60 4.09 3.91
CA LEU A 192 -14.89 4.82 2.88
C LEU A 192 -14.86 4.06 1.55
N ALA A 193 -14.62 2.74 1.58
CA ALA A 193 -14.57 1.93 0.37
C ALA A 193 -15.94 1.87 -0.32
N GLU A 194 -17.01 1.72 0.43
CA GLU A 194 -18.39 1.72 -0.09
C GLU A 194 -18.79 3.10 -0.65
N GLU A 195 -18.43 4.18 0.05
CA GLU A 195 -18.62 5.54 -0.44
C GLU A 195 -17.94 5.73 -1.80
N LEU A 196 -16.64 5.46 -1.88
CA LEU A 196 -15.87 5.62 -3.12
C LEU A 196 -16.39 4.70 -4.25
N ALA A 197 -16.78 3.47 -3.93
CA ALA A 197 -17.34 2.54 -4.90
C ALA A 197 -18.71 2.98 -5.45
N SER A 198 -19.45 3.81 -4.71
CA SER A 198 -20.74 4.35 -5.16
C SER A 198 -20.61 5.50 -6.16
N LEU A 199 -19.46 6.15 -6.22
CA LEU A 199 -19.21 7.31 -7.08
C LEU A 199 -19.03 6.91 -8.55
N ALA A 200 -19.09 7.90 -9.46
CA ALA A 200 -18.96 7.69 -10.90
C ALA A 200 -17.58 7.15 -11.29
N PRO A 201 -17.44 5.87 -11.69
CA PRO A 201 -16.14 5.23 -11.88
C PRO A 201 -15.34 5.86 -13.04
N GLY A 202 -15.99 6.29 -14.11
CA GLY A 202 -15.32 6.94 -15.24
C GLY A 202 -14.70 8.29 -14.86
N THR A 203 -15.42 9.13 -14.11
CA THR A 203 -14.90 10.41 -13.61
C THR A 203 -13.72 10.19 -12.67
N MET A 204 -13.83 9.18 -11.76
CA MET A 204 -12.76 8.82 -10.84
C MET A 204 -11.50 8.38 -11.60
N GLN A 205 -11.64 7.52 -12.59
CA GLN A 205 -10.53 7.02 -13.41
C GLN A 205 -9.84 8.17 -14.15
N PHE A 206 -10.59 9.04 -14.83
CA PHE A 206 -10.02 10.19 -15.55
C PHE A 206 -9.30 11.16 -14.63
N GLY A 207 -9.88 11.43 -13.45
CA GLY A 207 -9.25 12.29 -12.45
C GLY A 207 -7.93 11.74 -11.95
N LEU A 208 -7.88 10.45 -11.60
CA LEU A 208 -6.65 9.79 -11.12
C LEU A 208 -5.59 9.67 -12.23
N GLU A 209 -6.00 9.44 -13.48
CA GLU A 209 -5.07 9.46 -14.63
C GLU A 209 -4.47 10.86 -14.86
N ALA A 210 -5.28 11.90 -14.77
CA ALA A 210 -4.81 13.27 -14.89
C ALA A 210 -3.86 13.64 -13.75
N TYR A 211 -4.19 13.22 -12.52
CA TYR A 211 -3.34 13.42 -11.35
C TYR A 211 -1.98 12.71 -11.51
N GLU A 212 -1.96 11.45 -11.96
CA GLU A 212 -0.70 10.70 -12.18
C GLU A 212 0.20 11.40 -13.20
N LYS A 213 -0.37 11.92 -14.30
CA LYS A 213 0.38 12.67 -15.30
C LYS A 213 0.94 14.00 -14.77
N GLN A 214 0.16 14.73 -13.97
CA GLN A 214 0.59 15.98 -13.36
C GLN A 214 1.69 15.76 -12.32
N ASP A 215 1.59 14.71 -11.51
CA ASP A 215 2.56 14.38 -10.46
C ASP A 215 3.91 13.88 -11.04
N ALA A 216 3.95 13.54 -12.33
CA ALA A 216 5.16 13.15 -13.05
C ALA A 216 5.96 14.33 -13.62
N LEU A 217 5.41 15.56 -13.61
CA LEU A 217 6.07 16.81 -14.05
C LEU A 217 6.89 17.42 -12.91
#